data_900de23a16ce2e152260ed30b43f514a
#
_entry.id   900de23a16ce2e152260ed30b43f514a
#
_cell.length_a   1.000
_cell.length_b   1.000
_cell.length_c   1.000
_cell.angle_alpha   90.00
_cell.angle_beta   90.00
_cell.angle_gamma   90.00
#
_symmetry.space_group_name_H-M   'P 1'
#
loop_
_entity.id
_entity.type
_entity.pdbx_description
1 polymer ?
#
loop_
_entity_poly.entity_id
_entity_poly.type
_entity_poly.pdbx_seq_one_letter_code
_entity_poly.pdbx_strand_id
1 'polypeptide(L)'
;MQIPVSQLIVRFMERLGIETVFGIPGAHILPVYDSLHDSGIRSVLVKHEQGAAFMAGGYARASGRIGACITTAGPGATNLVTGIANAYADKLPVLIVTGETSTYIFGRGGLQESSGEGGSIDQVALFKGITRYNKIVERTDYLENVLNQAAKILLSEQSGPVLLSFPYNVQKELVDDAILDRIETARRPVPSIDASQPVRELAEMLMAASHPVIVAGYGCIHAGAQSELARLSEQLNIPVTTSLKAKGAISEQSPLSLGSLGVTSSGHAYKYILDHADLILFLGASFNERTSYVWEGKLLEGKRIAQVDNDFGQLEKVFKADLAIGGDIKAVLAGVLHHLNGRDMAAYERLSGQIDRSKAAITSDYAIFQSGFSVVERFFRELERRFPDGVAVFDDNIIFAQNFYNVAAGNRYYPNSGISSLGHAIPAAIGACFADPRASFAILGDGGFQMCGFELMTAVNEGIPLNVVLFNNGTMGLIRKNQNQHYDQRYIGCDFTNPDFGLLAQSFGIGHRRVESAADIDAVFEDLDLIQGINLIEIVIDKNLFPNYSSRR
;
A
#
# COMPACT_ATOMS: atom_id res chain seq x y z
N MET A 1 -7.56 -29.58 -25.74
CA MET A 1 -7.27 -30.82 -24.97
C MET A 1 -8.19 -30.84 -23.74
N GLN A 2 -8.63 -32.04 -23.31
CA GLN A 2 -9.43 -32.15 -22.07
C GLN A 2 -8.47 -32.18 -20.87
N ILE A 3 -8.65 -31.23 -19.93
CA ILE A 3 -7.84 -31.10 -18.70
C ILE A 3 -8.75 -30.90 -17.48
N PRO A 4 -8.34 -31.28 -16.28
CA PRO A 4 -9.09 -30.95 -15.07
C PRO A 4 -9.21 -29.42 -14.87
N VAL A 5 -10.32 -28.99 -14.28
CA VAL A 5 -10.52 -27.56 -13.93
C VAL A 5 -9.39 -27.04 -13.03
N SER A 6 -8.86 -27.86 -12.11
CA SER A 6 -7.70 -27.49 -11.28
C SER A 6 -6.49 -27.09 -12.12
N GLN A 7 -6.19 -27.84 -13.19
CA GLN A 7 -5.11 -27.52 -14.12
C GLN A 7 -5.44 -26.28 -14.96
N LEU A 8 -6.71 -26.09 -15.36
CA LEU A 8 -7.14 -24.90 -16.08
C LEU A 8 -6.94 -23.64 -15.22
N ILE A 9 -7.26 -23.68 -13.92
CA ILE A 9 -7.04 -22.59 -12.98
C ILE A 9 -5.56 -22.19 -12.92
N VAL A 10 -4.66 -23.16 -12.81
CA VAL A 10 -3.21 -22.91 -12.78
C VAL A 10 -2.74 -22.28 -14.08
N ARG A 11 -3.13 -22.82 -15.23
CA ARG A 11 -2.81 -22.24 -16.54
C ARG A 11 -3.40 -20.83 -16.75
N PHE A 12 -4.58 -20.57 -16.19
CA PHE A 12 -5.17 -19.23 -16.18
C PHE A 12 -4.32 -18.25 -15.39
N MET A 13 -3.82 -18.64 -14.20
CA MET A 13 -2.90 -17.83 -13.41
C MET A 13 -1.59 -17.55 -14.15
N GLU A 14 -1.01 -18.57 -14.82
CA GLU A 14 0.20 -18.40 -15.66
C GLU A 14 -0.05 -17.38 -16.79
N ARG A 15 -1.18 -17.46 -17.47
CA ARG A 15 -1.55 -16.50 -18.53
C ARG A 15 -1.77 -15.06 -18.03
N LEU A 16 -2.17 -14.91 -16.76
CA LEU A 16 -2.25 -13.61 -16.09
C LEU A 16 -0.87 -13.08 -15.62
N GLY A 17 0.20 -13.83 -15.83
CA GLY A 17 1.55 -13.49 -15.40
C GLY A 17 1.76 -13.61 -13.88
N ILE A 18 0.98 -14.47 -13.21
CA ILE A 18 1.15 -14.78 -11.79
C ILE A 18 2.31 -15.76 -11.65
N GLU A 19 3.36 -15.35 -10.96
CA GLU A 19 4.59 -16.13 -10.75
C GLU A 19 4.68 -16.71 -9.33
N THR A 20 3.92 -16.13 -8.39
CA THR A 20 3.96 -16.54 -6.97
C THR A 20 2.55 -16.53 -6.39
N VAL A 21 2.22 -17.56 -5.62
CA VAL A 21 0.99 -17.67 -4.85
C VAL A 21 1.31 -17.86 -3.37
N PHE A 22 0.51 -17.25 -2.51
CA PHE A 22 0.64 -17.30 -1.06
C PHE A 22 -0.55 -18.03 -0.47
N GLY A 23 -0.33 -18.99 0.46
CA GLY A 23 -1.48 -19.67 1.05
C GLY A 23 -1.14 -20.85 1.94
N ILE A 24 -2.19 -21.54 2.36
CA ILE A 24 -2.10 -22.76 3.15
C ILE A 24 -2.94 -23.83 2.43
N PRO A 25 -2.34 -24.99 2.08
CA PRO A 25 -3.09 -26.08 1.50
C PRO A 25 -4.10 -26.67 2.51
N GLY A 26 -5.23 -27.16 1.99
CA GLY A 26 -6.23 -27.86 2.79
C GLY A 26 -7.09 -28.76 1.91
N ALA A 27 -7.89 -29.62 2.52
CA ALA A 27 -8.59 -30.71 1.85
C ALA A 27 -9.38 -30.29 0.60
N HIS A 28 -10.04 -29.13 0.64
CA HIS A 28 -10.93 -28.68 -0.44
C HIS A 28 -10.22 -27.95 -1.60
N ILE A 29 -8.89 -27.79 -1.54
CA ILE A 29 -8.10 -27.10 -2.58
C ILE A 29 -6.93 -27.95 -3.09
N LEU A 30 -6.76 -29.16 -2.56
CA LEU A 30 -5.65 -30.05 -2.94
C LEU A 30 -5.52 -30.31 -4.45
N PRO A 31 -6.60 -30.45 -5.25
CA PRO A 31 -6.44 -30.63 -6.70
C PRO A 31 -5.74 -29.46 -7.39
N VAL A 32 -5.93 -28.21 -6.90
CA VAL A 32 -5.22 -27.03 -7.42
C VAL A 32 -3.76 -27.06 -6.99
N TYR A 33 -3.45 -27.42 -5.73
CA TYR A 33 -2.07 -27.57 -5.26
C TYR A 33 -1.32 -28.69 -6.00
N ASP A 34 -1.99 -29.79 -6.32
CA ASP A 34 -1.43 -30.86 -7.15
C ASP A 34 -1.07 -30.34 -8.55
N SER A 35 -1.97 -29.58 -9.17
CA SER A 35 -1.71 -28.95 -10.46
C SER A 35 -0.60 -27.86 -10.40
N LEU A 36 -0.42 -27.19 -9.27
CA LEU A 36 0.67 -26.22 -9.07
C LEU A 36 2.04 -26.88 -9.04
N HIS A 37 2.12 -28.13 -8.57
CA HIS A 37 3.39 -28.87 -8.51
C HIS A 37 4.08 -28.98 -9.87
N ASP A 38 3.31 -29.08 -10.94
CA ASP A 38 3.81 -29.23 -12.31
C ASP A 38 3.87 -27.89 -13.07
N SER A 39 3.66 -26.75 -12.39
CA SER A 39 3.66 -25.42 -12.98
C SER A 39 4.95 -24.65 -12.70
N GLY A 40 5.12 -23.50 -13.39
CA GLY A 40 6.18 -22.53 -13.09
C GLY A 40 5.87 -21.60 -11.91
N ILE A 41 4.69 -21.70 -11.29
CA ILE A 41 4.26 -20.79 -10.21
C ILE A 41 4.86 -21.24 -8.87
N ARG A 42 5.58 -20.35 -8.19
CA ARG A 42 6.09 -20.59 -6.84
C ARG A 42 4.96 -20.58 -5.82
N SER A 43 4.83 -21.65 -5.03
CA SER A 43 3.87 -21.72 -3.92
C SER A 43 4.57 -21.45 -2.60
N VAL A 44 4.14 -20.42 -1.87
CA VAL A 44 4.70 -19.98 -0.58
C VAL A 44 3.75 -20.37 0.55
N LEU A 45 4.25 -21.22 1.46
CA LEU A 45 3.51 -21.63 2.66
C LEU A 45 3.62 -20.56 3.74
N VAL A 46 2.52 -19.87 3.99
CA VAL A 46 2.40 -18.83 5.04
C VAL A 46 2.09 -19.42 6.42
N LYS A 47 2.06 -18.62 7.47
CA LYS A 47 1.71 -19.05 8.83
C LYS A 47 0.25 -18.76 9.17
N HIS A 48 -0.38 -17.83 8.47
CA HIS A 48 -1.79 -17.51 8.59
C HIS A 48 -2.30 -16.91 7.27
N GLU A 49 -3.54 -17.18 6.89
CA GLU A 49 -4.10 -16.70 5.60
C GLU A 49 -4.21 -15.17 5.53
N GLN A 50 -4.38 -14.48 6.65
CA GLN A 50 -4.27 -13.01 6.68
C GLN A 50 -2.89 -12.55 6.19
N GLY A 51 -1.82 -13.26 6.58
CA GLY A 51 -0.46 -13.05 6.06
C GLY A 51 -0.39 -13.27 4.55
N ALA A 52 -1.02 -14.34 4.03
CA ALA A 52 -1.09 -14.57 2.58
C ALA A 52 -1.73 -13.40 1.82
N ALA A 53 -2.84 -12.88 2.32
CA ALA A 53 -3.52 -11.75 1.71
C ALA A 53 -2.69 -10.46 1.74
N PHE A 54 -1.98 -10.18 2.83
CA PHE A 54 -1.04 -9.07 2.91
C PHE A 54 0.18 -9.26 2.01
N MET A 55 0.72 -10.48 1.90
CA MET A 55 1.81 -10.80 0.98
C MET A 55 1.39 -10.59 -0.48
N ALA A 56 0.22 -11.08 -0.87
CA ALA A 56 -0.32 -10.87 -2.22
C ALA A 56 -0.54 -9.37 -2.52
N GLY A 57 -1.05 -8.61 -1.55
CA GLY A 57 -1.17 -7.15 -1.64
C GLY A 57 0.18 -6.45 -1.74
N GLY A 58 1.17 -6.84 -0.95
CA GLY A 58 2.55 -6.33 -0.99
C GLY A 58 3.23 -6.61 -2.33
N TYR A 59 3.11 -7.84 -2.84
CA TYR A 59 3.57 -8.22 -4.17
C TYR A 59 2.95 -7.35 -5.27
N ALA A 60 1.61 -7.21 -5.26
CA ALA A 60 0.90 -6.41 -6.25
C ALA A 60 1.32 -4.93 -6.20
N ARG A 61 1.50 -4.37 -5.03
CA ARG A 61 1.91 -2.98 -4.82
C ARG A 61 3.34 -2.71 -5.31
N ALA A 62 4.27 -3.62 -5.02
CA ALA A 62 5.68 -3.47 -5.40
C ALA A 62 5.92 -3.71 -6.89
N SER A 63 5.23 -4.69 -7.48
CA SER A 63 5.44 -5.12 -8.87
C SER A 63 4.54 -4.42 -9.88
N GLY A 64 3.38 -3.86 -9.46
CA GLY A 64 2.31 -3.45 -10.37
C GLY A 64 1.62 -4.64 -11.09
N ARG A 65 1.93 -5.88 -10.71
CA ARG A 65 1.35 -7.13 -11.25
C ARG A 65 0.25 -7.68 -10.35
N ILE A 66 -0.40 -8.76 -10.75
CA ILE A 66 -1.44 -9.41 -9.96
C ILE A 66 -0.80 -10.23 -8.85
N GLY A 67 -1.17 -9.97 -7.59
CA GLY A 67 -0.88 -10.84 -6.46
C GLY A 67 -1.90 -11.98 -6.37
N ALA A 68 -1.53 -13.12 -5.77
CA ALA A 68 -2.46 -14.25 -5.67
C ALA A 68 -2.39 -14.98 -4.33
N CYS A 69 -3.57 -15.36 -3.82
CA CYS A 69 -3.73 -16.22 -2.65
C CYS A 69 -4.47 -17.51 -3.02
N ILE A 70 -4.04 -18.63 -2.45
CA ILE A 70 -4.76 -19.91 -2.59
C ILE A 70 -4.98 -20.51 -1.20
N THR A 71 -6.26 -20.79 -0.84
CA THR A 71 -6.61 -21.31 0.48
C THR A 71 -7.74 -22.35 0.41
N THR A 72 -7.92 -23.08 1.49
CA THR A 72 -9.06 -24.01 1.62
C THR A 72 -10.38 -23.26 1.88
N ALA A 73 -11.46 -23.99 1.98
CA ALA A 73 -12.79 -23.49 2.34
C ALA A 73 -12.89 -23.09 3.83
N GLY A 74 -13.99 -22.49 4.22
CA GLY A 74 -14.28 -22.14 5.61
C GLY A 74 -13.23 -21.22 6.24
N PRO A 75 -12.45 -21.69 7.23
CA PRO A 75 -11.47 -20.84 7.93
C PRO A 75 -10.38 -20.31 6.99
N GLY A 76 -9.99 -21.07 5.96
CA GLY A 76 -9.00 -20.60 4.98
C GLY A 76 -9.48 -19.37 4.23
N ALA A 77 -10.77 -19.30 3.89
CA ALA A 77 -11.36 -18.11 3.28
C ALA A 77 -11.60 -16.98 4.30
N THR A 78 -12.23 -17.28 5.45
CA THR A 78 -12.58 -16.24 6.43
C THR A 78 -11.36 -15.52 7.02
N ASN A 79 -10.24 -16.21 7.18
CA ASN A 79 -8.98 -15.62 7.64
C ASN A 79 -8.37 -14.59 6.65
N LEU A 80 -8.76 -14.62 5.36
CA LEU A 80 -8.29 -13.65 4.37
C LEU A 80 -8.94 -12.26 4.50
N VAL A 81 -10.11 -12.15 5.15
CA VAL A 81 -11.00 -10.99 5.09
C VAL A 81 -10.27 -9.66 5.33
N THR A 82 -9.50 -9.55 6.40
CA THR A 82 -8.78 -8.30 6.72
C THR A 82 -7.76 -7.91 5.63
N GLY A 83 -6.97 -8.87 5.17
CA GLY A 83 -5.95 -8.59 4.13
C GLY A 83 -6.59 -8.24 2.77
N ILE A 84 -7.69 -8.90 2.42
CA ILE A 84 -8.42 -8.60 1.18
C ILE A 84 -9.14 -7.24 1.28
N ALA A 85 -9.70 -6.89 2.43
CA ALA A 85 -10.27 -5.56 2.66
C ALA A 85 -9.20 -4.45 2.50
N ASN A 86 -7.96 -4.71 2.97
CA ASN A 86 -6.84 -3.79 2.76
C ASN A 86 -6.51 -3.64 1.27
N ALA A 87 -6.41 -4.74 0.53
CA ALA A 87 -6.16 -4.73 -0.91
C ALA A 87 -7.30 -4.02 -1.68
N TYR A 88 -8.55 -4.22 -1.26
CA TYR A 88 -9.72 -3.54 -1.85
C TYR A 88 -9.67 -2.02 -1.68
N ALA A 89 -9.38 -1.56 -0.46
CA ALA A 89 -9.27 -0.13 -0.16
C ALA A 89 -8.11 0.55 -0.89
N ASP A 90 -7.06 -0.22 -1.23
CA ASP A 90 -5.90 0.26 -1.98
C ASP A 90 -5.99 -0.04 -3.50
N LYS A 91 -7.12 -0.60 -3.97
CA LYS A 91 -7.36 -0.96 -5.38
C LYS A 91 -6.28 -1.88 -5.96
N LEU A 92 -5.74 -2.81 -5.16
CA LEU A 92 -4.70 -3.72 -5.60
C LEU A 92 -5.31 -4.93 -6.32
N PRO A 93 -4.79 -5.32 -7.49
CA PRO A 93 -5.22 -6.53 -8.18
C PRO A 93 -4.75 -7.78 -7.42
N VAL A 94 -5.66 -8.42 -6.71
CA VAL A 94 -5.38 -9.68 -6.00
C VAL A 94 -6.38 -10.74 -6.43
N LEU A 95 -5.88 -11.84 -6.99
CA LEU A 95 -6.68 -13.03 -7.28
C LEU A 95 -6.71 -13.94 -6.05
N ILE A 96 -7.90 -14.29 -5.61
CA ILE A 96 -8.12 -15.24 -4.52
C ILE A 96 -8.77 -16.49 -5.09
N VAL A 97 -8.12 -17.63 -4.92
CA VAL A 97 -8.68 -18.93 -5.27
C VAL A 97 -8.92 -19.72 -3.99
N THR A 98 -10.16 -20.08 -3.71
CA THR A 98 -10.53 -20.87 -2.54
C THR A 98 -11.12 -22.21 -2.96
N GLY A 99 -10.89 -23.21 -2.13
CA GLY A 99 -11.67 -24.44 -2.22
C GLY A 99 -13.09 -24.25 -1.68
N GLU A 100 -13.95 -25.20 -1.96
CA GLU A 100 -15.28 -25.32 -1.38
C GLU A 100 -15.64 -26.82 -1.28
N THR A 101 -16.56 -27.18 -0.39
CA THR A 101 -17.11 -28.54 -0.33
C THR A 101 -17.77 -28.91 -1.67
N SER A 102 -17.98 -30.20 -1.92
CA SER A 102 -18.60 -30.63 -3.17
C SER A 102 -20.05 -30.16 -3.27
N THR A 103 -20.49 -29.73 -4.47
CA THR A 103 -21.83 -29.18 -4.72
C THR A 103 -22.98 -30.06 -4.27
N TYR A 104 -22.83 -31.39 -4.33
CA TYR A 104 -23.84 -32.34 -3.89
C TYR A 104 -23.98 -32.45 -2.35
N ILE A 105 -23.08 -31.79 -1.60
CA ILE A 105 -23.10 -31.72 -0.14
C ILE A 105 -23.75 -30.40 0.36
N PHE A 106 -23.90 -29.39 -0.50
CA PHE A 106 -24.45 -28.09 -0.13
C PHE A 106 -25.76 -28.21 0.68
N GLY A 107 -25.84 -27.47 1.78
CA GLY A 107 -26.97 -27.48 2.69
C GLY A 107 -27.07 -28.68 3.62
N ARG A 108 -26.08 -29.60 3.60
CA ARG A 108 -26.10 -30.85 4.38
C ARG A 108 -25.08 -30.84 5.54
N GLY A 109 -24.43 -29.72 5.83
CA GLY A 109 -23.43 -29.61 6.90
C GLY A 109 -22.09 -30.23 6.53
N GLY A 110 -21.60 -29.97 5.30
CA GLY A 110 -20.27 -30.39 4.85
C GLY A 110 -19.16 -29.78 5.69
N LEU A 111 -18.02 -30.50 5.80
CA LEU A 111 -16.83 -29.97 6.45
C LEU A 111 -16.41 -28.66 5.79
N GLN A 112 -16.25 -27.57 6.57
CA GLN A 112 -15.84 -26.23 6.09
C GLN A 112 -16.77 -25.65 5.01
N GLU A 113 -17.99 -26.11 4.89
CA GLU A 113 -18.98 -25.62 3.92
C GLU A 113 -19.16 -24.10 4.04
N SER A 114 -19.09 -23.40 2.93
CA SER A 114 -19.22 -21.94 2.83
C SER A 114 -20.17 -21.53 1.69
N SER A 115 -21.11 -22.42 1.34
CA SER A 115 -22.07 -22.27 0.24
C SER A 115 -23.18 -21.24 0.52
N GLY A 116 -23.45 -20.92 1.80
CA GLY A 116 -24.59 -20.12 2.25
C GLY A 116 -25.87 -20.94 2.44
N GLU A 117 -25.85 -22.25 2.18
CA GLU A 117 -27.00 -23.12 2.31
C GLU A 117 -27.00 -23.88 3.64
N GLY A 118 -28.17 -24.34 4.09
CA GLY A 118 -28.31 -25.19 5.28
C GLY A 118 -27.77 -24.60 6.58
N GLY A 119 -27.58 -23.27 6.69
CA GLY A 119 -27.00 -22.59 7.84
C GLY A 119 -25.47 -22.51 7.81
N SER A 120 -24.83 -22.90 6.70
CA SER A 120 -23.40 -22.69 6.49
C SER A 120 -23.05 -21.19 6.27
N ILE A 121 -21.77 -20.86 6.33
CA ILE A 121 -21.29 -19.52 6.02
C ILE A 121 -21.60 -19.17 4.55
N ASP A 122 -22.11 -17.97 4.27
CA ASP A 122 -22.23 -17.44 2.92
C ASP A 122 -20.93 -16.68 2.55
N GLN A 123 -20.00 -17.36 1.92
CA GLN A 123 -18.72 -16.78 1.51
C GLN A 123 -18.89 -15.67 0.48
N VAL A 124 -19.85 -15.78 -0.45
CA VAL A 124 -20.12 -14.76 -1.46
C VAL A 124 -20.59 -13.47 -0.80
N ALA A 125 -21.55 -13.57 0.14
CA ALA A 125 -22.02 -12.41 0.89
C ALA A 125 -20.91 -11.82 1.77
N LEU A 126 -20.09 -12.65 2.43
CA LEU A 126 -18.96 -12.21 3.26
C LEU A 126 -17.96 -11.35 2.48
N PHE A 127 -17.61 -11.74 1.27
CA PHE A 127 -16.62 -11.04 0.45
C PHE A 127 -17.20 -9.95 -0.46
N LYS A 128 -18.51 -9.82 -0.56
CA LYS A 128 -19.19 -8.88 -1.46
C LYS A 128 -18.74 -7.42 -1.28
N GLY A 129 -18.49 -7.01 -0.03
CA GLY A 129 -18.09 -5.63 0.28
C GLY A 129 -16.59 -5.34 0.12
N ILE A 130 -15.76 -6.36 -0.10
CA ILE A 130 -14.30 -6.27 -0.12
C ILE A 130 -13.66 -6.88 -1.37
N THR A 131 -14.47 -7.24 -2.37
CA THR A 131 -14.01 -7.70 -3.69
C THR A 131 -14.74 -6.95 -4.80
N ARG A 132 -14.10 -6.82 -5.96
CA ARG A 132 -14.74 -6.28 -7.18
C ARG A 132 -15.59 -7.34 -7.88
N TYR A 133 -15.24 -8.60 -7.69
CA TYR A 133 -15.99 -9.74 -8.20
C TYR A 133 -15.73 -10.94 -7.28
N ASN A 134 -16.77 -11.69 -6.96
CA ASN A 134 -16.64 -12.96 -6.28
C ASN A 134 -17.68 -13.95 -6.79
N LYS A 135 -17.31 -15.23 -6.84
CA LYS A 135 -18.17 -16.27 -7.37
C LYS A 135 -17.79 -17.65 -6.82
N ILE A 136 -18.77 -18.46 -6.40
CA ILE A 136 -18.64 -19.91 -6.31
C ILE A 136 -18.94 -20.48 -7.72
N VAL A 137 -17.99 -21.23 -8.25
CA VAL A 137 -18.09 -21.83 -9.60
C VAL A 137 -18.64 -23.25 -9.46
N GLU A 138 -19.96 -23.36 -9.44
CA GLU A 138 -20.65 -24.62 -9.18
C GLU A 138 -20.73 -25.56 -10.39
N ARG A 139 -20.50 -25.03 -11.60
CA ARG A 139 -20.61 -25.74 -12.88
C ARG A 139 -19.60 -25.19 -13.88
N THR A 140 -19.19 -26.04 -14.80
CA THR A 140 -18.16 -25.70 -15.80
C THR A 140 -18.68 -25.03 -17.07
N ASP A 141 -19.98 -25.06 -17.33
CA ASP A 141 -20.60 -24.52 -18.56
C ASP A 141 -20.51 -22.98 -18.70
N TYR A 142 -20.28 -22.25 -17.60
CA TYR A 142 -20.06 -20.80 -17.61
C TYR A 142 -18.65 -20.37 -17.18
N LEU A 143 -17.73 -21.32 -17.05
CA LEU A 143 -16.36 -21.10 -16.55
C LEU A 143 -15.61 -20.06 -17.37
N GLU A 144 -15.74 -20.09 -18.70
CA GLU A 144 -15.15 -19.08 -19.59
C GLU A 144 -15.57 -17.64 -19.22
N ASN A 145 -16.88 -17.44 -19.00
CA ASN A 145 -17.41 -16.12 -18.64
C ASN A 145 -16.87 -15.64 -17.28
N VAL A 146 -16.74 -16.55 -16.30
CA VAL A 146 -16.19 -16.23 -14.97
C VAL A 146 -14.74 -15.82 -15.07
N LEU A 147 -13.91 -16.58 -15.78
CA LEU A 147 -12.49 -16.28 -15.95
C LEU A 147 -12.26 -14.99 -16.75
N ASN A 148 -13.05 -14.74 -17.81
CA ASN A 148 -13.01 -13.48 -18.55
C ASN A 148 -13.36 -12.28 -17.67
N GLN A 149 -14.40 -12.38 -16.84
CA GLN A 149 -14.77 -11.30 -15.93
C GLN A 149 -13.69 -11.04 -14.88
N ALA A 150 -13.09 -12.12 -14.33
CA ALA A 150 -11.98 -12.02 -13.40
C ALA A 150 -10.75 -11.33 -14.02
N ALA A 151 -10.33 -11.77 -15.22
CA ALA A 151 -9.20 -11.19 -15.94
C ALA A 151 -9.44 -9.71 -16.25
N LYS A 152 -10.63 -9.35 -16.77
CA LYS A 152 -11.01 -7.99 -17.08
C LYS A 152 -10.89 -7.04 -15.88
N ILE A 153 -11.30 -7.49 -14.69
CA ILE A 153 -11.23 -6.66 -13.47
C ILE A 153 -9.80 -6.55 -12.99
N LEU A 154 -9.07 -7.67 -12.90
CA LEU A 154 -7.68 -7.69 -12.41
C LEU A 154 -6.74 -6.85 -13.27
N LEU A 155 -7.01 -6.76 -14.59
CA LEU A 155 -6.20 -6.03 -15.56
C LEU A 155 -6.68 -4.59 -15.83
N SER A 156 -7.79 -4.18 -15.21
CA SER A 156 -8.34 -2.83 -15.40
C SER A 156 -7.59 -1.77 -14.60
N GLU A 157 -7.68 -0.51 -15.02
CA GLU A 157 -7.19 0.66 -14.26
C GLU A 157 -7.90 0.82 -12.90
N GLN A 158 -9.17 0.40 -12.82
CA GLN A 158 -9.96 0.35 -11.60
C GLN A 158 -9.94 -1.06 -10.99
N SER A 159 -8.74 -1.65 -10.91
CA SER A 159 -8.53 -3.01 -10.40
C SER A 159 -8.92 -3.18 -8.93
N GLY A 160 -8.89 -4.39 -8.46
CA GLY A 160 -9.15 -4.76 -7.08
C GLY A 160 -9.25 -6.27 -6.90
N PRO A 161 -9.48 -6.75 -5.68
CA PRO A 161 -9.54 -8.16 -5.40
C PRO A 161 -10.69 -8.88 -6.14
N VAL A 162 -10.38 -10.08 -6.62
CA VAL A 162 -11.33 -11.02 -7.24
C VAL A 162 -11.23 -12.35 -6.51
N LEU A 163 -12.37 -12.90 -6.07
CA LEU A 163 -12.42 -14.21 -5.41
C LEU A 163 -13.18 -15.21 -6.28
N LEU A 164 -12.54 -16.33 -6.56
CA LEU A 164 -13.15 -17.48 -7.23
C LEU A 164 -13.05 -18.71 -6.31
N SER A 165 -14.20 -19.24 -5.93
CA SER A 165 -14.31 -20.43 -5.10
C SER A 165 -14.70 -21.63 -5.96
N PHE A 166 -13.97 -22.72 -5.82
CA PHE A 166 -14.18 -23.92 -6.65
C PHE A 166 -14.53 -25.13 -5.78
N PRO A 167 -15.76 -25.66 -5.88
CA PRO A 167 -16.14 -26.89 -5.21
C PRO A 167 -15.23 -28.07 -5.61
N TYR A 168 -14.91 -28.92 -4.65
CA TYR A 168 -13.95 -30.01 -4.80
C TYR A 168 -14.26 -30.95 -5.98
N ASN A 169 -15.54 -31.27 -6.22
CA ASN A 169 -15.94 -32.08 -7.38
C ASN A 169 -15.71 -31.33 -8.70
N VAL A 170 -15.99 -30.02 -8.74
CA VAL A 170 -15.82 -29.18 -9.96
C VAL A 170 -14.34 -29.07 -10.33
N GLN A 171 -13.44 -28.98 -9.34
CA GLN A 171 -11.99 -28.94 -9.61
C GLN A 171 -11.50 -30.16 -10.40
N LYS A 172 -12.20 -31.28 -10.33
CA LYS A 172 -11.86 -32.55 -11.01
C LYS A 172 -12.58 -32.76 -12.34
N GLU A 173 -13.57 -31.94 -12.66
CA GLU A 173 -14.27 -32.03 -13.95
C GLU A 173 -13.32 -31.72 -15.10
N LEU A 174 -13.52 -32.43 -16.22
CA LEU A 174 -12.73 -32.22 -17.43
C LEU A 174 -13.36 -31.13 -18.30
N VAL A 175 -12.54 -30.21 -18.75
CA VAL A 175 -12.91 -29.09 -19.61
C VAL A 175 -11.94 -28.94 -20.77
N ASP A 176 -12.37 -28.32 -21.86
CA ASP A 176 -11.48 -28.00 -22.98
C ASP A 176 -10.57 -26.81 -22.63
N ASP A 177 -9.26 -27.01 -22.71
CA ASP A 177 -8.27 -25.96 -22.45
C ASP A 177 -8.34 -24.81 -23.46
N ALA A 178 -8.99 -24.98 -24.62
CA ALA A 178 -9.27 -23.92 -25.56
C ALA A 178 -10.11 -22.75 -24.97
N ILE A 179 -10.74 -22.94 -23.82
CA ILE A 179 -11.36 -21.85 -23.03
C ILE A 179 -10.35 -20.71 -22.83
N LEU A 180 -9.10 -21.04 -22.49
CA LEU A 180 -8.06 -20.05 -22.19
C LEU A 180 -7.69 -19.16 -23.39
N ASP A 181 -7.85 -19.66 -24.63
CA ASP A 181 -7.54 -18.90 -25.84
C ASP A 181 -8.55 -17.78 -26.12
N ARG A 182 -9.72 -17.85 -25.49
CA ARG A 182 -10.79 -16.86 -25.58
C ARG A 182 -10.79 -15.84 -24.45
N ILE A 183 -9.85 -15.97 -23.50
CA ILE A 183 -9.71 -15.05 -22.36
C ILE A 183 -8.71 -13.95 -22.71
N GLU A 184 -9.14 -12.69 -22.63
CA GLU A 184 -8.27 -11.54 -22.82
C GLU A 184 -7.38 -11.33 -21.58
N THR A 185 -6.07 -11.54 -21.72
CA THR A 185 -5.09 -11.42 -20.62
C THR A 185 -4.14 -10.25 -20.77
N ALA A 186 -4.35 -9.39 -21.76
CA ALA A 186 -3.57 -8.18 -21.95
C ALA A 186 -4.27 -6.95 -21.34
N ARG A 187 -3.50 -6.08 -20.70
CA ARG A 187 -4.02 -4.76 -20.30
C ARG A 187 -4.37 -3.95 -21.55
N ARG A 188 -5.53 -3.33 -21.56
CA ARG A 188 -5.91 -2.40 -22.64
C ARG A 188 -5.14 -1.10 -22.49
N PRO A 189 -4.56 -0.57 -23.59
CA PRO A 189 -3.89 0.73 -23.52
C PRO A 189 -4.90 1.82 -23.16
N VAL A 190 -4.51 2.73 -22.29
CA VAL A 190 -5.30 3.92 -21.96
C VAL A 190 -5.27 4.87 -23.17
N PRO A 191 -6.41 5.39 -23.62
CA PRO A 191 -6.44 6.37 -24.71
C PRO A 191 -5.61 7.62 -24.37
N SER A 192 -4.81 8.10 -25.32
CA SER A 192 -4.05 9.33 -25.15
C SER A 192 -5.00 10.54 -25.08
N ILE A 193 -4.77 11.42 -24.07
CA ILE A 193 -5.48 12.69 -23.89
C ILE A 193 -4.52 13.89 -23.90
N ASP A 194 -3.29 13.68 -24.30
CA ASP A 194 -2.16 14.60 -24.22
C ASP A 194 -2.34 15.94 -24.97
N ALA A 195 -3.11 15.94 -26.05
CA ALA A 195 -3.39 17.14 -26.85
C ALA A 195 -4.79 17.71 -26.63
N SER A 196 -5.54 17.25 -25.64
CA SER A 196 -6.91 17.69 -25.37
C SER A 196 -6.98 19.15 -24.90
N GLN A 197 -8.14 19.81 -25.12
CA GLN A 197 -8.35 21.19 -24.63
C GLN A 197 -8.17 21.30 -23.11
N PRO A 198 -8.71 20.39 -22.26
CA PRO A 198 -8.49 20.48 -20.82
C PRO A 198 -7.01 20.41 -20.40
N VAL A 199 -6.17 19.64 -21.11
CA VAL A 199 -4.72 19.57 -20.83
C VAL A 199 -4.03 20.89 -21.14
N ARG A 200 -4.39 21.55 -22.25
CA ARG A 200 -3.89 22.90 -22.56
C ARG A 200 -4.34 23.93 -21.53
N GLU A 201 -5.60 23.86 -21.12
CA GLU A 201 -6.16 24.74 -20.09
C GLU A 201 -5.43 24.56 -18.75
N LEU A 202 -5.11 23.32 -18.36
CA LEU A 202 -4.30 23.04 -17.18
C LEU A 202 -2.91 23.68 -17.28
N ALA A 203 -2.24 23.58 -18.43
CA ALA A 203 -0.93 24.21 -18.63
C ALA A 203 -1.01 25.73 -18.49
N GLU A 204 -2.02 26.36 -19.08
CA GLU A 204 -2.23 27.82 -18.95
C GLU A 204 -2.55 28.23 -17.48
N MET A 205 -3.38 27.44 -16.77
CA MET A 205 -3.66 27.67 -15.35
C MET A 205 -2.38 27.65 -14.51
N LEU A 206 -1.53 26.65 -14.73
CA LEU A 206 -0.26 26.51 -14.01
C LEU A 206 0.70 27.66 -14.33
N MET A 207 0.74 28.12 -15.57
CA MET A 207 1.58 29.26 -15.97
C MET A 207 1.06 30.60 -15.41
N ALA A 208 -0.24 30.79 -15.33
CA ALA A 208 -0.85 32.02 -14.85
C ALA A 208 -0.82 32.20 -13.32
N ALA A 209 -0.68 31.10 -12.58
CA ALA A 209 -0.64 31.16 -11.11
C ALA A 209 0.67 31.73 -10.60
N SER A 210 0.62 32.55 -9.53
CA SER A 210 1.80 33.14 -8.88
C SER A 210 2.47 32.14 -7.93
N HIS A 211 1.68 31.38 -7.18
CA HIS A 211 2.14 30.44 -6.16
C HIS A 211 1.38 29.11 -6.26
N PRO A 212 1.51 28.37 -7.39
CA PRO A 212 0.87 27.07 -7.50
C PRO A 212 1.53 26.04 -6.57
N VAL A 213 0.75 25.06 -6.14
CA VAL A 213 1.23 23.89 -5.39
C VAL A 213 0.61 22.62 -5.97
N ILE A 214 1.38 21.54 -6.05
CA ILE A 214 0.88 20.23 -6.45
C ILE A 214 0.67 19.36 -5.21
N VAL A 215 -0.51 18.76 -5.08
CA VAL A 215 -0.83 17.75 -4.08
C VAL A 215 -0.90 16.39 -4.80
N ALA A 216 0.20 15.64 -4.75
CA ALA A 216 0.30 14.34 -5.38
C ALA A 216 -0.31 13.25 -4.48
N GLY A 217 -1.26 12.50 -5.02
CA GLY A 217 -1.87 11.34 -4.38
C GLY A 217 -1.32 10.02 -4.92
N TYR A 218 -1.84 8.90 -4.39
CA TYR A 218 -1.42 7.56 -4.80
C TYR A 218 -1.61 7.29 -6.30
N GLY A 219 -2.57 7.96 -6.94
CA GLY A 219 -2.76 7.88 -8.39
C GLY A 219 -1.51 8.21 -9.20
N CYS A 220 -0.63 9.12 -8.71
CA CYS A 220 0.65 9.41 -9.36
C CYS A 220 1.61 8.21 -9.35
N ILE A 221 1.67 7.48 -8.22
CA ILE A 221 2.50 6.27 -8.10
C ILE A 221 1.91 5.14 -8.95
N HIS A 222 0.59 4.95 -8.88
CA HIS A 222 -0.11 3.91 -9.61
C HIS A 222 0.00 4.08 -11.14
N ALA A 223 -0.07 5.31 -11.64
CA ALA A 223 0.12 5.64 -13.05
C ALA A 223 1.59 5.61 -13.50
N GLY A 224 2.56 5.44 -12.58
CA GLY A 224 3.99 5.55 -12.89
C GLY A 224 4.39 6.95 -13.39
N ALA A 225 3.77 8.01 -12.84
CA ALA A 225 3.90 9.40 -13.30
C ALA A 225 4.98 10.20 -12.54
N GLN A 226 5.83 9.55 -11.72
CA GLN A 226 6.79 10.21 -10.87
C GLN A 226 7.80 11.06 -11.67
N SER A 227 8.26 10.57 -12.81
CA SER A 227 9.24 11.29 -13.65
C SER A 227 8.63 12.53 -14.30
N GLU A 228 7.40 12.43 -14.78
CA GLU A 228 6.65 13.55 -15.36
C GLU A 228 6.31 14.60 -14.29
N LEU A 229 5.93 14.16 -13.09
CA LEU A 229 5.70 15.02 -11.93
C LEU A 229 6.95 15.81 -11.55
N ALA A 230 8.11 15.14 -11.42
CA ALA A 230 9.37 15.78 -11.09
C ALA A 230 9.76 16.81 -12.16
N ARG A 231 9.70 16.44 -13.44
CA ARG A 231 9.99 17.35 -14.57
C ARG A 231 9.07 18.58 -14.58
N LEU A 232 7.76 18.40 -14.36
CA LEU A 232 6.83 19.52 -14.31
C LEU A 232 7.13 20.44 -13.13
N SER A 233 7.40 19.89 -11.96
CA SER A 233 7.78 20.62 -10.76
C SER A 233 9.04 21.46 -10.99
N GLU A 234 10.09 20.84 -11.55
CA GLU A 234 11.36 21.52 -11.84
C GLU A 234 11.22 22.58 -12.94
N GLN A 235 10.55 22.25 -14.06
CA GLN A 235 10.43 23.15 -15.20
C GLN A 235 9.63 24.43 -14.85
N LEU A 236 8.59 24.31 -14.04
CA LEU A 236 7.76 25.42 -13.60
C LEU A 236 8.10 25.93 -12.19
N ASN A 237 9.11 25.35 -11.53
CA ASN A 237 9.50 25.66 -10.15
C ASN A 237 8.30 25.61 -9.18
N ILE A 238 7.50 24.53 -9.27
CA ILE A 238 6.28 24.34 -8.48
C ILE A 238 6.56 23.41 -7.31
N PRO A 239 6.29 23.83 -6.06
CA PRO A 239 6.37 22.97 -4.90
C PRO A 239 5.38 21.80 -4.97
N VAL A 240 5.84 20.63 -4.47
CA VAL A 240 5.03 19.41 -4.43
C VAL A 240 4.91 18.92 -3.00
N THR A 241 3.69 18.66 -2.58
CA THR A 241 3.40 17.86 -1.38
C THR A 241 2.70 16.57 -1.76
N THR A 242 2.79 15.57 -0.91
CA THR A 242 2.17 14.26 -1.17
C THR A 242 1.13 13.93 -0.11
N SER A 243 0.10 13.17 -0.47
CA SER A 243 -0.62 12.42 0.56
C SER A 243 0.32 11.36 1.15
N LEU A 244 0.03 10.85 2.35
CA LEU A 244 0.85 9.80 2.96
C LEU A 244 0.97 8.56 2.05
N LYS A 245 -0.11 8.17 1.35
CA LYS A 245 -0.08 7.08 0.35
C LYS A 245 0.87 7.34 -0.82
N ALA A 246 1.15 8.59 -1.11
CA ALA A 246 2.00 9.00 -2.22
C ALA A 246 3.39 9.45 -1.78
N LYS A 247 3.77 9.23 -0.51
CA LYS A 247 5.11 9.52 -0.02
C LYS A 247 6.15 8.82 -0.92
N GLY A 248 7.09 9.62 -1.50
CA GLY A 248 8.00 9.15 -2.53
C GLY A 248 7.50 9.29 -3.98
N ALA A 249 6.33 9.91 -4.23
CA ALA A 249 5.92 10.28 -5.60
C ALA A 249 6.85 11.34 -6.21
N ILE A 250 7.47 12.16 -5.38
CA ILE A 250 8.63 13.00 -5.67
C ILE A 250 9.69 12.71 -4.61
N SER A 251 10.98 12.83 -4.96
CA SER A 251 12.04 12.74 -3.96
C SER A 251 11.85 13.78 -2.87
N GLU A 252 11.79 13.34 -1.61
CA GLU A 252 11.69 14.28 -0.48
C GLU A 252 13.00 15.01 -0.18
N GLN A 253 14.08 14.63 -0.87
CA GLN A 253 15.35 15.37 -0.87
C GLN A 253 15.34 16.52 -1.90
N SER A 254 14.34 16.59 -2.79
CA SER A 254 14.19 17.71 -3.72
C SER A 254 13.93 19.02 -2.96
N PRO A 255 14.56 20.15 -3.36
CA PRO A 255 14.29 21.46 -2.77
C PRO A 255 12.84 21.91 -2.98
N LEU A 256 12.12 21.34 -3.94
CA LEU A 256 10.70 21.62 -4.22
C LEU A 256 9.74 20.70 -3.46
N SER A 257 10.24 19.73 -2.69
CA SER A 257 9.37 18.89 -1.88
C SER A 257 8.99 19.55 -0.57
N LEU A 258 7.70 19.64 -0.30
CA LEU A 258 7.14 20.09 1.00
C LEU A 258 6.93 18.92 1.98
N GLY A 259 7.32 17.68 1.58
CA GLY A 259 7.00 16.48 2.35
C GLY A 259 5.52 16.08 2.23
N SER A 260 5.01 15.34 3.21
CA SER A 260 3.62 14.86 3.20
C SER A 260 2.65 15.89 3.80
N LEU A 261 1.45 15.99 3.22
CA LEU A 261 0.32 16.76 3.72
C LEU A 261 -0.59 15.87 4.58
N GLY A 262 -0.86 16.28 5.80
CA GLY A 262 -1.81 15.58 6.67
C GLY A 262 -1.59 15.86 8.16
N VAL A 263 -2.59 15.52 8.97
CA VAL A 263 -2.61 15.78 10.43
C VAL A 263 -1.47 15.10 11.22
N THR A 264 -0.83 14.10 10.63
CA THR A 264 0.32 13.41 11.23
C THR A 264 1.65 13.81 10.59
N SER A 265 1.67 14.85 9.76
CA SER A 265 2.85 15.35 9.05
C SER A 265 3.45 16.58 9.75
N SER A 266 4.64 17.00 9.33
CA SER A 266 5.41 18.10 9.95
C SER A 266 4.73 19.48 9.89
N GLY A 267 3.67 19.63 9.10
CA GLY A 267 2.96 20.91 8.97
C GLY A 267 3.51 21.88 7.91
N HIS A 268 4.66 21.60 7.30
CA HIS A 268 5.26 22.47 6.27
C HIS A 268 4.33 22.68 5.07
N ALA A 269 3.79 21.60 4.51
CA ALA A 269 2.89 21.65 3.38
C ALA A 269 1.60 22.39 3.72
N TYR A 270 1.05 22.13 4.91
CA TYR A 270 -0.15 22.81 5.40
C TYR A 270 0.06 24.33 5.48
N LYS A 271 1.16 24.75 6.12
CA LYS A 271 1.50 26.18 6.25
C LYS A 271 1.72 26.83 4.90
N TYR A 272 2.46 26.20 3.98
CA TYR A 272 2.68 26.72 2.63
C TYR A 272 1.36 26.92 1.89
N ILE A 273 0.45 25.96 1.95
CA ILE A 273 -0.86 26.08 1.30
C ILE A 273 -1.67 27.24 1.89
N LEU A 274 -1.68 27.40 3.20
CA LEU A 274 -2.43 28.49 3.85
C LEU A 274 -1.87 29.86 3.52
N ASP A 275 -0.55 30.02 3.62
CA ASP A 275 0.09 31.34 3.61
C ASP A 275 0.41 31.82 2.19
N HIS A 276 0.58 30.92 1.21
CA HIS A 276 1.13 31.29 -0.09
C HIS A 276 0.30 30.82 -1.30
N ALA A 277 -0.30 29.61 -1.26
CA ALA A 277 -0.86 29.03 -2.47
C ALA A 277 -2.06 29.81 -3.03
N ASP A 278 -2.04 30.10 -4.34
CA ASP A 278 -3.15 30.68 -5.12
C ASP A 278 -3.82 29.65 -6.06
N LEU A 279 -3.11 28.55 -6.38
CA LEU A 279 -3.61 27.42 -7.17
C LEU A 279 -3.16 26.11 -6.53
N ILE A 280 -4.10 25.18 -6.39
CA ILE A 280 -3.80 23.80 -5.96
C ILE A 280 -4.12 22.86 -7.11
N LEU A 281 -3.12 22.07 -7.54
CA LEU A 281 -3.32 20.96 -8.47
C LEU A 281 -3.33 19.63 -7.71
N PHE A 282 -4.50 18.98 -7.61
CA PHE A 282 -4.63 17.63 -7.07
C PHE A 282 -4.39 16.60 -8.17
N LEU A 283 -3.42 15.72 -7.99
CA LEU A 283 -3.07 14.64 -8.93
C LEU A 283 -3.31 13.27 -8.29
N GLY A 284 -4.39 12.59 -8.63
CA GLY A 284 -4.71 11.27 -8.08
C GLY A 284 -4.83 11.25 -6.56
N ALA A 285 -5.34 12.34 -5.98
CA ALA A 285 -5.40 12.55 -4.54
C ALA A 285 -6.86 12.59 -4.08
N SER A 286 -7.26 11.60 -3.25
CA SER A 286 -8.63 11.47 -2.75
C SER A 286 -9.04 12.52 -1.70
N PHE A 287 -8.13 13.37 -1.24
CA PHE A 287 -8.35 14.42 -0.24
C PHE A 287 -9.15 13.91 0.98
N ASN A 288 -8.66 12.82 1.57
CA ASN A 288 -9.28 12.12 2.69
C ASN A 288 -9.14 12.89 4.02
N GLU A 289 -9.75 12.37 5.10
CA GLU A 289 -9.74 12.95 6.44
C GLU A 289 -8.36 13.41 6.90
N ARG A 290 -7.32 12.60 6.71
CA ARG A 290 -5.95 12.92 7.15
C ARG A 290 -5.32 14.04 6.32
N THR A 291 -5.37 13.91 4.98
CA THR A 291 -4.77 14.87 4.04
C THR A 291 -5.48 16.21 4.06
N SER A 292 -6.79 16.23 4.33
CA SER A 292 -7.62 17.43 4.36
C SER A 292 -7.65 18.16 5.72
N TYR A 293 -6.93 17.66 6.72
CA TYR A 293 -7.05 18.14 8.10
C TYR A 293 -8.51 18.14 8.58
N VAL A 294 -9.21 16.99 8.35
CA VAL A 294 -10.63 16.83 8.67
C VAL A 294 -11.50 17.83 7.88
N TRP A 295 -11.19 17.96 6.58
CA TRP A 295 -11.85 18.87 5.62
C TRP A 295 -11.89 20.33 6.09
N GLU A 296 -10.76 20.84 6.61
CA GLU A 296 -10.63 22.22 7.01
C GLU A 296 -10.78 23.16 5.80
N GLY A 297 -11.85 23.96 5.79
CA GLY A 297 -12.21 24.82 4.64
C GLY A 297 -11.12 25.80 4.25
N LYS A 298 -10.34 26.31 5.21
CA LYS A 298 -9.24 27.26 4.98
C LYS A 298 -8.18 26.77 4.00
N LEU A 299 -7.99 25.43 3.88
CA LEU A 299 -7.02 24.87 2.93
C LEU A 299 -7.36 25.23 1.47
N LEU A 300 -8.64 25.33 1.14
CA LEU A 300 -9.12 25.54 -0.23
C LEU A 300 -9.67 26.95 -0.46
N GLU A 301 -9.98 27.69 0.61
CA GLU A 301 -10.64 28.98 0.54
C GLU A 301 -9.79 30.01 -0.24
N GLY A 302 -10.42 30.69 -1.20
CA GLY A 302 -9.79 31.73 -2.02
C GLY A 302 -8.76 31.24 -3.04
N LYS A 303 -8.66 29.93 -3.27
CA LYS A 303 -7.70 29.33 -4.20
C LYS A 303 -8.40 28.75 -5.44
N ARG A 304 -7.74 28.83 -6.59
CA ARG A 304 -8.15 28.05 -7.76
C ARG A 304 -7.78 26.58 -7.57
N ILE A 305 -8.60 25.68 -8.08
CA ILE A 305 -8.40 24.25 -7.90
C ILE A 305 -8.46 23.54 -9.26
N ALA A 306 -7.40 22.81 -9.58
CA ALA A 306 -7.41 21.83 -10.67
C ALA A 306 -7.31 20.40 -10.10
N GLN A 307 -8.04 19.46 -10.69
CA GLN A 307 -8.02 18.06 -10.26
C GLN A 307 -7.86 17.13 -11.45
N VAL A 308 -6.96 16.17 -11.35
CA VAL A 308 -6.75 15.09 -12.33
C VAL A 308 -6.85 13.76 -11.60
N ASP A 309 -7.73 12.88 -12.07
CA ASP A 309 -7.85 11.51 -11.52
C ASP A 309 -8.30 10.54 -12.62
N ASN A 310 -7.83 9.29 -12.58
CA ASN A 310 -8.31 8.22 -13.46
C ASN A 310 -9.61 7.57 -12.94
N ASP A 311 -9.98 7.83 -11.68
CA ASP A 311 -11.25 7.41 -11.09
C ASP A 311 -12.25 8.59 -11.09
N PHE A 312 -13.17 8.57 -12.04
CA PHE A 312 -14.22 9.59 -12.15
C PHE A 312 -15.03 9.77 -10.84
N GLY A 313 -15.12 8.73 -10.00
CA GLY A 313 -15.78 8.82 -8.71
C GLY A 313 -15.00 9.61 -7.64
N GLN A 314 -13.74 9.96 -7.90
CA GLN A 314 -12.94 10.82 -7.03
C GLN A 314 -12.98 12.29 -7.48
N LEU A 315 -13.30 12.56 -8.76
CA LEU A 315 -13.41 13.92 -9.26
C LEU A 315 -14.54 14.66 -8.54
N GLU A 316 -14.22 15.84 -8.02
CA GLU A 316 -15.14 16.71 -7.31
C GLU A 316 -15.94 16.06 -6.16
N LYS A 317 -15.46 14.94 -5.64
CA LYS A 317 -16.13 14.19 -4.56
C LYS A 317 -16.28 14.99 -3.27
N VAL A 318 -15.32 15.87 -2.95
CA VAL A 318 -15.24 16.59 -1.67
C VAL A 318 -15.33 18.09 -1.86
N PHE A 319 -14.83 18.60 -2.97
CA PHE A 319 -14.79 20.03 -3.31
C PHE A 319 -15.08 20.23 -4.80
N LYS A 320 -15.46 21.43 -5.18
CA LYS A 320 -15.58 21.82 -6.59
C LYS A 320 -14.22 22.24 -7.13
N ALA A 321 -13.90 21.82 -8.36
CA ALA A 321 -12.71 22.24 -9.09
C ALA A 321 -13.06 23.26 -10.17
N ASP A 322 -12.16 24.22 -10.41
CA ASP A 322 -12.24 25.12 -11.57
C ASP A 322 -11.95 24.35 -12.85
N LEU A 323 -11.11 23.30 -12.77
CA LEU A 323 -10.81 22.39 -13.87
C LEU A 323 -10.70 20.95 -13.34
N ALA A 324 -11.58 20.06 -13.81
CA ALA A 324 -11.54 18.62 -13.50
C ALA A 324 -11.22 17.82 -14.77
N ILE A 325 -10.18 16.99 -14.74
CA ILE A 325 -9.75 16.15 -15.86
C ILE A 325 -9.81 14.69 -15.45
N GLY A 326 -10.68 13.92 -16.10
CA GLY A 326 -10.73 12.46 -15.96
C GLY A 326 -9.79 11.79 -16.96
N GLY A 327 -8.75 11.06 -16.46
CA GLY A 327 -7.84 10.35 -17.33
C GLY A 327 -6.54 9.91 -16.64
N ASP A 328 -5.69 9.23 -17.41
CA ASP A 328 -4.38 8.79 -16.92
C ASP A 328 -3.48 9.97 -16.57
N ILE A 329 -3.00 9.98 -15.32
CA ILE A 329 -2.22 11.10 -14.78
C ILE A 329 -0.90 11.27 -15.53
N LYS A 330 -0.25 10.17 -15.91
CA LYS A 330 1.01 10.23 -16.67
C LYS A 330 0.81 10.84 -18.04
N ALA A 331 -0.26 10.45 -18.74
CA ALA A 331 -0.61 11.01 -20.05
C ALA A 331 -0.97 12.50 -19.95
N VAL A 332 -1.73 12.92 -18.93
CA VAL A 332 -2.04 14.34 -18.69
C VAL A 332 -0.78 15.14 -18.45
N LEU A 333 0.11 14.68 -17.55
CA LEU A 333 1.37 15.38 -17.27
C LEU A 333 2.28 15.44 -18.49
N ALA A 334 2.38 14.36 -19.27
CA ALA A 334 3.13 14.35 -20.53
C ALA A 334 2.58 15.38 -21.54
N GLY A 335 1.26 15.49 -21.64
CA GLY A 335 0.60 16.50 -22.49
C GLY A 335 0.85 17.93 -22.02
N VAL A 336 0.79 18.20 -20.72
CA VAL A 336 1.16 19.50 -20.13
C VAL A 336 2.61 19.84 -20.46
N LEU A 337 3.54 18.91 -20.23
CA LEU A 337 4.97 19.11 -20.54
C LEU A 337 5.19 19.34 -22.03
N HIS A 338 4.48 18.61 -22.92
CA HIS A 338 4.54 18.84 -24.36
C HIS A 338 4.07 20.25 -24.73
N HIS A 339 2.99 20.74 -24.11
CA HIS A 339 2.47 22.10 -24.36
C HIS A 339 3.43 23.20 -23.88
N LEU A 340 4.26 22.91 -22.88
CA LEU A 340 5.29 23.83 -22.36
C LEU A 340 6.57 23.84 -23.20
N ASN A 341 6.82 22.83 -24.04
CA ASN A 341 8.02 22.77 -24.87
C ASN A 341 8.11 23.93 -25.86
N GLY A 342 9.29 24.58 -25.89
CA GLY A 342 9.56 25.72 -26.78
C GLY A 342 9.04 27.06 -26.30
N ARG A 343 8.40 27.14 -25.13
CA ARG A 343 8.04 28.41 -24.49
C ARG A 343 9.26 28.99 -23.74
N ASP A 344 9.41 30.30 -23.78
CA ASP A 344 10.42 30.99 -22.96
C ASP A 344 10.03 30.95 -21.50
N MET A 345 10.69 30.07 -20.75
CA MET A 345 10.46 29.86 -19.33
C MET A 345 11.20 30.87 -18.44
N ALA A 346 12.15 31.65 -18.99
CA ALA A 346 12.89 32.67 -18.24
C ALA A 346 11.98 33.80 -17.73
N ALA A 347 10.82 34.00 -18.37
CA ALA A 347 9.80 34.97 -17.92
C ALA A 347 9.04 34.47 -16.66
N TYR A 348 9.19 33.19 -16.29
CA TYR A 348 8.52 32.58 -15.12
C TYR A 348 9.48 32.46 -13.93
N GLU A 349 10.32 33.48 -13.68
CA GLU A 349 10.99 33.63 -12.38
C GLU A 349 9.93 33.78 -11.28
N ARG A 350 9.33 32.64 -10.93
CA ARG A 350 8.49 32.58 -9.75
C ARG A 350 9.37 32.72 -8.53
N LEU A 351 8.98 33.62 -7.69
CA LEU A 351 9.46 33.73 -6.31
C LEU A 351 8.98 32.54 -5.44
N SER A 352 9.00 31.32 -5.99
CA SER A 352 9.10 30.15 -5.15
C SER A 352 10.54 30.14 -4.64
N GLY A 353 10.87 31.17 -3.83
CA GLY A 353 12.13 31.22 -3.12
C GLY A 353 12.39 29.82 -2.58
N GLN A 354 13.59 29.32 -2.68
CA GLN A 354 14.01 28.06 -2.12
C GLN A 354 13.17 27.80 -0.87
N ILE A 355 12.38 26.73 -0.89
CA ILE A 355 11.59 26.35 0.28
C ILE A 355 12.62 25.94 1.30
N ASP A 356 13.08 26.93 2.06
CA ASP A 356 14.07 26.72 3.08
C ASP A 356 13.39 25.94 4.20
N ARG A 357 13.51 24.62 4.15
CA ARG A 357 13.01 23.72 5.18
C ARG A 357 13.58 24.08 6.56
N SER A 358 14.74 24.74 6.62
CA SER A 358 15.37 25.17 7.87
C SER A 358 14.77 26.48 8.40
N LYS A 359 14.20 27.30 7.51
CA LYS A 359 13.58 28.59 7.84
C LYS A 359 12.06 28.56 7.91
N ALA A 360 11.39 27.53 7.36
CA ALA A 360 10.01 27.26 7.70
C ALA A 360 10.00 26.92 9.19
N ALA A 361 10.07 27.95 10.04
CA ALA A 361 9.93 27.79 11.48
C ALA A 361 8.66 26.97 11.69
N ILE A 362 8.84 25.67 11.96
CA ILE A 362 7.76 24.82 12.43
C ILE A 362 7.34 25.55 13.69
N THR A 363 6.21 26.24 13.62
CA THR A 363 5.65 26.87 14.81
C THR A 363 5.39 25.75 15.80
N SER A 364 5.46 26.01 17.09
CA SER A 364 5.17 25.02 18.15
C SER A 364 3.85 24.30 17.93
N ASP A 365 2.90 24.90 17.22
CA ASP A 365 1.57 24.35 16.88
C ASP A 365 1.62 23.22 15.84
N TYR A 366 2.69 23.13 15.03
CA TYR A 366 2.86 22.11 14.00
C TYR A 366 3.98 21.12 14.33
N ALA A 367 4.76 21.35 15.39
CA ALA A 367 5.82 20.43 15.81
C ALA A 367 5.21 19.16 16.41
N ILE A 368 5.21 18.08 15.64
CA ILE A 368 4.69 16.77 16.07
C ILE A 368 5.60 16.14 17.12
N PHE A 369 6.90 16.32 16.99
CA PHE A 369 7.89 15.74 17.89
C PHE A 369 8.62 16.84 18.66
N GLN A 370 8.48 16.78 19.98
CA GLN A 370 9.30 17.56 20.93
C GLN A 370 10.52 16.73 21.37
N SER A 371 11.19 17.12 22.45
CA SER A 371 12.31 16.35 22.99
C SER A 371 11.96 14.89 23.30
N GLY A 372 12.93 13.99 23.21
CA GLY A 372 12.80 12.57 23.58
C GLY A 372 12.81 11.58 22.41
N PHE A 373 12.69 12.04 21.17
CA PHE A 373 12.69 11.17 19.99
C PHE A 373 14.02 11.13 19.22
N SER A 374 15.10 11.65 19.81
CA SER A 374 16.41 11.77 19.17
C SER A 374 17.02 10.43 18.71
N VAL A 375 16.74 9.35 19.45
CA VAL A 375 17.18 7.98 19.07
C VAL A 375 16.49 7.56 17.78
N VAL A 376 15.17 7.75 17.68
CA VAL A 376 14.38 7.41 16.51
C VAL A 376 14.80 8.26 15.31
N GLU A 377 14.94 9.57 15.50
CA GLU A 377 15.40 10.50 14.45
C GLU A 377 16.78 10.10 13.93
N ARG A 378 17.73 9.77 14.82
CA ARG A 378 19.08 9.32 14.45
C ARG A 378 19.04 8.01 13.66
N PHE A 379 18.18 7.05 14.06
CA PHE A 379 18.03 5.80 13.32
C PHE A 379 17.64 6.06 11.86
N PHE A 380 16.59 6.86 11.61
CA PHE A 380 16.15 7.15 10.24
C PHE A 380 17.18 7.95 9.44
N ARG A 381 17.88 8.89 10.08
CA ARG A 381 18.98 9.64 9.45
C ARG A 381 20.13 8.71 9.04
N GLU A 382 20.52 7.73 9.87
CA GLU A 382 21.52 6.74 9.53
C GLU A 382 21.03 5.79 8.42
N LEU A 383 19.76 5.40 8.44
CA LEU A 383 19.15 4.62 7.37
C LEU A 383 19.24 5.35 6.01
N GLU A 384 18.86 6.63 5.96
CA GLU A 384 18.97 7.46 4.74
C GLU A 384 20.42 7.60 4.28
N ARG A 385 21.35 7.81 5.20
CA ARG A 385 22.78 7.99 4.90
C ARG A 385 23.42 6.71 4.36
N ARG A 386 23.09 5.56 4.93
CA ARG A 386 23.65 4.25 4.57
C ARG A 386 22.98 3.67 3.31
N PHE A 387 21.73 4.01 3.08
CA PHE A 387 20.92 3.53 1.96
C PHE A 387 20.32 4.72 1.17
N PRO A 388 21.14 5.46 0.42
CA PRO A 388 20.68 6.61 -0.37
C PRO A 388 19.73 6.18 -1.50
N ASP A 389 19.80 4.91 -1.92
CA ASP A 389 18.90 4.28 -2.89
C ASP A 389 18.72 2.78 -2.60
N GLY A 390 17.82 2.13 -3.33
CA GLY A 390 17.63 0.69 -3.27
C GLY A 390 16.90 0.16 -2.03
N VAL A 391 16.15 1.00 -1.32
CA VAL A 391 15.37 0.62 -0.13
C VAL A 391 13.88 0.65 -0.40
N ALA A 392 13.17 -0.33 0.16
CA ALA A 392 11.73 -0.37 0.29
C ALA A 392 11.33 -0.36 1.78
N VAL A 393 10.53 0.62 2.18
CA VAL A 393 10.01 0.76 3.55
C VAL A 393 8.53 0.42 3.57
N PHE A 394 8.14 -0.51 4.43
CA PHE A 394 6.75 -0.91 4.70
C PHE A 394 6.36 -0.41 6.09
N ASP A 395 5.45 0.54 6.15
CA ASP A 395 5.08 1.24 7.38
C ASP A 395 3.72 0.76 7.90
N ASP A 396 3.68 0.30 9.13
CA ASP A 396 2.47 -0.15 9.83
C ASP A 396 1.79 0.99 10.62
N ASN A 397 1.61 2.15 10.00
CA ASN A 397 1.08 3.38 10.60
C ASN A 397 1.98 3.99 11.69
N ILE A 398 3.28 3.90 11.51
CA ILE A 398 4.26 4.45 12.44
C ILE A 398 4.56 5.92 12.11
N ILE A 399 4.06 6.83 12.93
CA ILE A 399 4.24 8.29 12.74
C ILE A 399 5.72 8.67 12.67
N PHE A 400 6.60 7.94 13.33
CA PHE A 400 8.05 8.17 13.27
C PHE A 400 8.58 8.01 11.84
N ALA A 401 8.26 6.88 11.17
CA ALA A 401 8.67 6.65 9.78
C ALA A 401 8.06 7.69 8.83
N GLN A 402 6.82 8.11 9.08
CA GLN A 402 6.14 9.10 8.25
C GLN A 402 6.82 10.48 8.28
N ASN A 403 7.50 10.83 9.37
CA ASN A 403 8.09 12.14 9.59
C ASN A 403 9.62 12.16 9.53
N PHE A 404 10.30 11.14 10.04
CA PHE A 404 11.75 11.13 10.12
C PHE A 404 12.43 10.48 8.92
N TYR A 405 11.74 9.62 8.15
CA TYR A 405 12.29 9.05 6.93
C TYR A 405 11.95 9.89 5.71
N ASN A 406 12.97 10.43 5.01
CA ASN A 406 12.80 11.14 3.75
C ASN A 406 13.09 10.21 2.56
N VAL A 407 12.08 10.00 1.73
CA VAL A 407 12.17 9.07 0.59
C VAL A 407 12.99 9.68 -0.53
N ALA A 408 14.16 9.10 -0.81
CA ALA A 408 14.98 9.46 -1.96
C ALA A 408 14.39 8.91 -3.28
N ALA A 409 14.83 9.42 -4.42
CA ALA A 409 14.30 9.04 -5.74
C ALA A 409 14.38 7.54 -6.05
N GLY A 410 15.44 6.85 -5.59
CA GLY A 410 15.66 5.41 -5.77
C GLY A 410 14.91 4.52 -4.79
N ASN A 411 14.33 5.09 -3.74
CA ASN A 411 13.65 4.37 -2.66
C ASN A 411 12.14 4.28 -2.87
N ARG A 412 11.50 3.41 -2.10
CA ARG A 412 10.04 3.22 -2.10
C ARG A 412 9.51 3.26 -0.67
N TYR A 413 8.31 3.79 -0.50
CA TYR A 413 7.61 3.84 0.77
C TYR A 413 6.18 3.34 0.61
N TYR A 414 5.81 2.34 1.40
CA TYR A 414 4.53 1.65 1.32
C TYR A 414 3.80 1.75 2.67
N PRO A 415 2.98 2.81 2.87
CA PRO A 415 2.23 2.95 4.11
C PRO A 415 1.04 2.01 4.16
N ASN A 416 0.72 1.52 5.33
CA ASN A 416 -0.51 0.80 5.61
C ASN A 416 -1.68 1.78 5.79
N SER A 417 -2.22 2.26 4.71
CA SER A 417 -3.23 3.33 4.72
C SER A 417 -4.60 2.94 4.13
N GLY A 418 -4.77 1.70 3.66
CA GLY A 418 -6.03 1.20 3.14
C GLY A 418 -7.12 1.21 4.21
N ILE A 419 -7.11 0.20 5.05
CA ILE A 419 -7.96 0.11 6.25
C ILE A 419 -7.16 0.26 7.55
N SER A 420 -5.86 0.52 7.44
CA SER A 420 -4.96 0.73 8.58
C SER A 420 -4.88 -0.46 9.55
N SER A 421 -4.96 -1.68 9.05
CA SER A 421 -4.86 -2.88 9.87
C SER A 421 -3.43 -3.11 10.35
N LEU A 422 -3.21 -3.16 11.66
CA LEU A 422 -1.91 -3.45 12.24
C LEU A 422 -1.44 -4.87 11.88
N GLY A 423 -0.12 -5.08 11.90
CA GLY A 423 0.52 -6.34 11.52
C GLY A 423 0.74 -6.53 10.01
N HIS A 424 0.41 -5.52 9.19
CA HIS A 424 0.53 -5.55 7.73
C HIS A 424 2.01 -5.53 7.26
N ALA A 425 2.90 -4.75 7.92
CA ALA A 425 4.20 -4.41 7.36
C ALA A 425 5.09 -5.63 7.07
N ILE A 426 5.18 -6.59 7.99
CA ILE A 426 6.01 -7.80 7.82
C ILE A 426 5.53 -8.64 6.63
N PRO A 427 4.29 -9.15 6.59
CA PRO A 427 3.86 -9.98 5.46
C PRO A 427 3.86 -9.22 4.13
N ALA A 428 3.49 -7.92 4.11
CA ALA A 428 3.54 -7.14 2.87
C ALA A 428 4.97 -6.97 2.34
N ALA A 429 5.94 -6.76 3.22
CA ALA A 429 7.36 -6.70 2.84
C ALA A 429 7.84 -8.04 2.28
N ILE A 430 7.50 -9.16 2.94
CA ILE A 430 7.83 -10.51 2.44
C ILE A 430 7.27 -10.71 1.03
N GLY A 431 5.98 -10.39 0.83
CA GLY A 431 5.36 -10.53 -0.49
C GLY A 431 6.02 -9.68 -1.57
N ALA A 432 6.41 -8.45 -1.23
CA ALA A 432 7.10 -7.55 -2.15
C ALA A 432 8.49 -8.03 -2.55
N CYS A 433 9.24 -8.66 -1.65
CA CYS A 433 10.58 -9.19 -1.95
C CYS A 433 10.59 -10.26 -3.05
N PHE A 434 9.48 -10.93 -3.33
CA PHE A 434 9.37 -11.83 -4.48
C PHE A 434 9.34 -11.10 -5.84
N ALA A 435 9.10 -9.80 -5.83
CA ALA A 435 8.96 -8.99 -7.04
C ALA A 435 10.01 -7.87 -7.15
N ASP A 436 10.54 -7.41 -6.03
CA ASP A 436 11.46 -6.28 -5.93
C ASP A 436 12.63 -6.66 -5.00
N PRO A 437 13.87 -6.77 -5.50
CA PRO A 437 15.03 -7.23 -4.73
C PRO A 437 15.63 -6.15 -3.81
N ARG A 438 14.96 -5.01 -3.62
CA ARG A 438 15.45 -3.95 -2.73
C ARG A 438 15.59 -4.43 -1.29
N ALA A 439 16.56 -3.85 -0.56
CA ALA A 439 16.64 -4.02 0.88
C ALA A 439 15.34 -3.55 1.55
N SER A 440 14.62 -4.47 2.19
CA SER A 440 13.27 -4.21 2.71
C SER A 440 13.29 -3.99 4.22
N PHE A 441 12.59 -2.93 4.66
CA PHE A 441 12.42 -2.58 6.06
C PHE A 441 10.93 -2.55 6.42
N ALA A 442 10.49 -3.50 7.25
CA ALA A 442 9.15 -3.52 7.82
C ALA A 442 9.17 -2.78 9.16
N ILE A 443 8.45 -1.66 9.24
CA ILE A 443 8.47 -0.76 10.40
C ILE A 443 7.13 -0.84 11.12
N LEU A 444 7.15 -1.25 12.40
CA LEU A 444 5.93 -1.46 13.18
C LEU A 444 6.16 -1.28 14.69
N GLY A 445 5.07 -1.15 15.41
CA GLY A 445 5.06 -1.23 16.88
C GLY A 445 4.95 -2.66 17.37
N ASP A 446 5.25 -2.86 18.64
CA ASP A 446 5.16 -4.16 19.32
C ASP A 446 3.75 -4.77 19.32
N GLY A 447 2.70 -3.95 19.42
CA GLY A 447 1.32 -4.43 19.27
C GLY A 447 1.03 -4.98 17.87
N GLY A 448 1.51 -4.33 16.81
CA GLY A 448 1.39 -4.82 15.43
C GLY A 448 2.23 -6.09 15.20
N PHE A 449 3.42 -6.15 15.79
CA PHE A 449 4.28 -7.33 15.70
C PHE A 449 3.60 -8.57 16.26
N GLN A 450 2.94 -8.47 17.41
CA GLN A 450 2.24 -9.61 18.03
C GLN A 450 1.10 -10.18 17.16
N MET A 451 0.57 -9.39 16.22
CA MET A 451 -0.51 -9.86 15.33
C MET A 451 -0.01 -10.74 14.17
N CYS A 452 1.15 -10.43 13.58
CA CYS A 452 1.66 -11.13 12.39
C CYS A 452 3.18 -11.44 12.46
N GLY A 453 3.82 -11.34 13.62
CA GLY A 453 5.26 -11.54 13.77
C GLY A 453 5.74 -12.94 13.41
N PHE A 454 4.89 -13.97 13.55
CA PHE A 454 5.22 -15.33 13.13
C PHE A 454 5.42 -15.50 11.62
N GLU A 455 4.97 -14.54 10.80
CA GLU A 455 5.28 -14.54 9.37
C GLU A 455 6.78 -14.34 9.08
N LEU A 456 7.59 -13.91 10.06
CA LEU A 456 9.05 -13.98 9.97
C LEU A 456 9.56 -15.39 9.68
N MET A 457 8.85 -16.43 10.16
CA MET A 457 9.17 -17.81 9.80
C MET A 457 8.87 -18.13 8.34
N THR A 458 7.99 -17.37 7.68
CA THR A 458 7.83 -17.48 6.22
C THR A 458 9.06 -16.90 5.53
N ALA A 459 9.57 -15.75 5.97
CA ALA A 459 10.81 -15.18 5.44
C ALA A 459 12.01 -16.15 5.64
N VAL A 460 12.13 -16.75 6.84
CA VAL A 460 13.18 -17.75 7.13
C VAL A 460 13.08 -18.97 6.22
N ASN A 461 11.88 -19.53 6.06
CA ASN A 461 11.67 -20.74 5.24
C ASN A 461 11.96 -20.49 3.75
N GLU A 462 11.66 -19.30 3.27
CA GLU A 462 11.81 -18.90 1.86
C GLU A 462 13.19 -18.25 1.58
N GLY A 463 14.01 -18.01 2.62
CA GLY A 463 15.29 -17.30 2.49
C GLY A 463 15.15 -15.85 2.02
N ILE A 464 14.12 -15.14 2.47
CA ILE A 464 13.81 -13.76 2.05
C ILE A 464 14.49 -12.78 3.01
N PRO A 465 15.45 -11.96 2.54
CA PRO A 465 16.05 -10.91 3.35
C PRO A 465 15.00 -9.89 3.82
N LEU A 466 15.00 -9.58 5.12
CA LEU A 466 14.04 -8.63 5.69
C LEU A 466 14.57 -8.02 6.98
N ASN A 467 14.47 -6.71 7.11
CA ASN A 467 14.77 -5.98 8.33
C ASN A 467 13.47 -5.52 9.00
N VAL A 468 13.20 -6.02 10.19
CA VAL A 468 12.06 -5.59 11.00
C VAL A 468 12.52 -4.55 11.99
N VAL A 469 11.99 -3.33 11.89
CA VAL A 469 12.23 -2.25 12.84
C VAL A 469 11.05 -2.18 13.80
N LEU A 470 11.28 -2.68 15.00
CA LEU A 470 10.26 -2.86 16.02
C LEU A 470 10.37 -1.75 17.08
N PHE A 471 9.36 -0.90 17.18
CA PHE A 471 9.25 0.07 18.28
C PHE A 471 8.61 -0.59 19.49
N ASN A 472 9.44 -0.86 20.50
CA ASN A 472 9.04 -1.51 21.74
C ASN A 472 8.73 -0.49 22.83
N ASN A 473 7.46 -0.35 23.17
CA ASN A 473 7.01 0.52 24.27
C ASN A 473 6.00 -0.17 25.22
N GLY A 474 5.69 -1.46 25.01
CA GLY A 474 4.75 -2.22 25.86
C GLY A 474 3.32 -1.68 25.85
N THR A 475 2.92 -0.97 24.78
CA THR A 475 1.59 -0.35 24.74
C THR A 475 1.12 -0.09 23.30
N MET A 476 -0.20 0.00 23.11
CA MET A 476 -0.79 0.57 21.91
C MET A 476 -0.61 2.10 21.93
N GLY A 477 0.57 2.57 21.52
CA GLY A 477 1.05 3.94 21.76
C GLY A 477 0.08 5.05 21.36
N LEU A 478 -0.55 4.99 20.17
CA LEU A 478 -1.52 6.01 19.74
C LEU A 478 -2.84 5.94 20.51
N ILE A 479 -3.25 4.76 20.93
CA ILE A 479 -4.46 4.61 21.79
C ILE A 479 -4.16 5.20 23.16
N ARG A 480 -3.03 4.86 23.77
CA ARG A 480 -2.60 5.41 25.04
C ARG A 480 -2.47 6.94 24.98
N LYS A 481 -1.88 7.49 23.90
CA LYS A 481 -1.83 8.93 23.65
C LYS A 481 -3.22 9.57 23.65
N ASN A 482 -4.17 8.99 22.94
CA ASN A 482 -5.54 9.53 22.87
C ASN A 482 -6.23 9.46 24.23
N GLN A 483 -6.04 8.37 24.99
CA GLN A 483 -6.54 8.25 26.36
C GLN A 483 -5.89 9.28 27.29
N ASN A 484 -4.59 9.58 27.10
CA ASN A 484 -3.93 10.64 27.84
C ASN A 484 -4.52 12.03 27.55
N GLN A 485 -4.75 12.36 26.28
CA GLN A 485 -5.16 13.70 25.86
C GLN A 485 -6.65 13.99 26.02
N HIS A 486 -7.52 12.97 25.88
CA HIS A 486 -8.96 13.17 25.75
C HIS A 486 -9.80 12.46 26.83
N TYR A 487 -9.18 11.61 27.67
CA TYR A 487 -9.87 10.80 28.65
C TYR A 487 -9.20 10.86 30.04
N ASP A 488 -8.66 12.03 30.41
CA ASP A 488 -8.09 12.31 31.74
C ASP A 488 -7.06 11.25 32.21
N GLN A 489 -6.22 10.76 31.31
CA GLN A 489 -5.22 9.73 31.55
C GLN A 489 -5.82 8.38 32.07
N ARG A 490 -7.06 8.12 31.74
CA ARG A 490 -7.72 6.86 32.09
C ARG A 490 -7.33 5.77 31.09
N TYR A 491 -6.25 5.06 31.37
CA TYR A 491 -5.71 4.03 30.50
C TYR A 491 -6.43 2.70 30.68
N ILE A 492 -6.96 2.13 29.58
CA ILE A 492 -7.61 0.82 29.57
C ILE A 492 -7.36 0.10 28.22
N GLY A 493 -7.02 -1.19 28.27
CA GLY A 493 -6.88 -2.02 27.06
C GLY A 493 -5.74 -1.61 26.14
N CYS A 494 -4.76 -0.85 26.61
CA CYS A 494 -3.65 -0.36 25.80
C CYS A 494 -2.28 -0.90 26.22
N ASP A 495 -2.06 -1.21 27.49
CA ASP A 495 -0.78 -1.72 28.01
C ASP A 495 -0.74 -3.25 28.01
N PHE A 496 0.41 -3.82 27.68
CA PHE A 496 0.65 -5.26 27.65
C PHE A 496 2.12 -5.59 27.91
N THR A 497 2.40 -6.88 28.15
CA THR A 497 3.76 -7.39 28.31
C THR A 497 4.26 -7.98 27.00
N ASN A 498 5.46 -7.60 26.59
CA ASN A 498 6.13 -8.16 25.44
C ASN A 498 6.91 -9.44 25.79
N PRO A 499 7.13 -10.35 24.83
CA PRO A 499 8.14 -11.37 24.97
C PRO A 499 9.54 -10.74 25.02
N ASP A 500 10.53 -11.50 25.44
CA ASP A 500 11.93 -11.15 25.18
C ASP A 500 12.20 -11.30 23.68
N PHE A 501 12.33 -10.17 22.97
CA PHE A 501 12.53 -10.16 21.52
C PHE A 501 13.90 -10.70 21.10
N GLY A 502 14.92 -10.64 21.97
CA GLY A 502 16.23 -11.25 21.72
C GLY A 502 16.13 -12.78 21.70
N LEU A 503 15.47 -13.36 22.71
CA LEU A 503 15.22 -14.81 22.75
C LEU A 503 14.30 -15.27 21.63
N LEU A 504 13.32 -14.47 21.27
CA LEU A 504 12.43 -14.76 20.13
C LEU A 504 13.21 -14.78 18.81
N ALA A 505 14.03 -13.78 18.54
CA ALA A 505 14.88 -13.72 17.36
C ALA A 505 15.86 -14.91 17.32
N GLN A 506 16.46 -15.27 18.44
CA GLN A 506 17.32 -16.44 18.56
C GLN A 506 16.55 -17.73 18.21
N SER A 507 15.31 -17.88 18.67
CA SER A 507 14.47 -19.04 18.36
C SER A 507 14.11 -19.15 16.89
N PHE A 508 14.00 -18.02 16.20
CA PHE A 508 13.76 -17.97 14.75
C PHE A 508 15.05 -18.11 13.92
N GLY A 509 16.22 -18.04 14.55
CA GLY A 509 17.52 -18.08 13.86
C GLY A 509 17.83 -16.82 13.06
N ILE A 510 17.35 -15.66 13.50
CA ILE A 510 17.53 -14.36 12.84
C ILE A 510 18.41 -13.41 13.66
N GLY A 511 19.00 -12.40 13.00
CA GLY A 511 19.78 -11.36 13.66
C GLY A 511 18.93 -10.49 14.60
N HIS A 512 19.52 -10.03 15.70
CA HIS A 512 18.86 -9.12 16.65
C HIS A 512 19.80 -8.04 17.14
N ARG A 513 19.29 -6.81 17.24
CA ARG A 513 19.92 -5.70 17.99
C ARG A 513 18.85 -4.92 18.73
N ARG A 514 19.17 -4.64 20.02
CA ARG A 514 18.35 -3.79 20.88
C ARG A 514 19.00 -2.41 20.98
N VAL A 515 18.21 -1.38 20.73
CA VAL A 515 18.59 0.03 20.73
C VAL A 515 17.88 0.73 21.88
N GLU A 516 18.62 1.17 22.88
CA GLU A 516 18.11 1.94 24.03
C GLU A 516 18.66 3.38 24.04
N SER A 517 19.76 3.59 23.32
CA SER A 517 20.43 4.89 23.22
C SER A 517 20.92 5.18 21.79
N ALA A 518 21.30 6.43 21.56
CA ALA A 518 21.89 6.81 20.28
C ALA A 518 23.21 6.10 19.96
N ALA A 519 23.95 5.65 20.98
CA ALA A 519 25.20 4.92 20.80
C ALA A 519 25.00 3.51 20.19
N ASP A 520 23.83 2.90 20.44
CA ASP A 520 23.53 1.55 19.97
C ASP A 520 23.20 1.51 18.47
N ILE A 521 22.90 2.67 17.86
CA ILE A 521 22.47 2.74 16.45
C ILE A 521 23.59 2.33 15.50
N ASP A 522 24.84 2.73 15.77
CA ASP A 522 25.96 2.38 14.89
C ASP A 522 26.15 0.86 14.80
N ALA A 523 25.97 0.14 15.92
CA ALA A 523 26.03 -1.32 15.98
C ALA A 523 24.95 -2.01 15.13
N VAL A 524 23.77 -1.40 14.94
CA VAL A 524 22.74 -1.94 14.02
C VAL A 524 23.29 -2.04 12.61
N PHE A 525 23.97 -0.99 12.14
CA PHE A 525 24.47 -0.90 10.78
C PHE A 525 25.84 -1.56 10.56
N GLU A 526 26.56 -1.88 11.62
CA GLU A 526 27.88 -2.51 11.57
C GLU A 526 27.83 -4.02 11.77
N ASP A 527 26.94 -4.50 12.64
CA ASP A 527 26.91 -5.88 13.07
C ASP A 527 25.87 -6.75 12.34
N LEU A 528 24.82 -6.13 11.74
CA LEU A 528 23.76 -6.83 11.04
C LEU A 528 23.98 -6.78 9.53
N ASP A 529 23.75 -7.90 8.85
CA ASP A 529 23.62 -7.90 7.39
C ASP A 529 22.23 -7.43 7.00
N LEU A 530 22.11 -6.14 6.69
CA LEU A 530 20.86 -5.48 6.34
C LEU A 530 20.47 -5.68 4.86
N ILE A 531 21.32 -6.32 4.06
CA ILE A 531 21.07 -6.57 2.63
C ILE A 531 20.60 -8.01 2.41
N GLN A 532 21.28 -8.99 3.01
CA GLN A 532 21.00 -10.43 2.80
C GLN A 532 20.44 -11.11 4.06
N GLY A 533 20.50 -10.46 5.21
CA GLY A 533 20.06 -11.02 6.48
C GLY A 533 18.55 -10.88 6.73
N ILE A 534 18.08 -11.65 7.71
CA ILE A 534 16.77 -11.46 8.33
C ILE A 534 17.03 -10.94 9.73
N ASN A 535 16.55 -9.74 10.04
CA ASN A 535 16.93 -9.04 11.26
C ASN A 535 15.71 -8.46 11.98
N LEU A 536 15.80 -8.47 13.32
CA LEU A 536 14.88 -7.79 14.23
C LEU A 536 15.64 -6.67 14.96
N ILE A 537 15.36 -5.44 14.61
CA ILE A 537 15.93 -4.23 15.18
C ILE A 537 14.92 -3.67 16.19
N GLU A 538 15.18 -3.85 17.47
CA GLU A 538 14.29 -3.45 18.55
C GLU A 538 14.69 -2.06 19.06
N ILE A 539 13.85 -1.06 18.86
CA ILE A 539 14.06 0.31 19.36
C ILE A 539 13.13 0.54 20.56
N VAL A 540 13.72 0.72 21.74
CA VAL A 540 12.96 0.94 22.99
C VAL A 540 12.53 2.39 23.09
N ILE A 541 11.24 2.60 23.38
CA ILE A 541 10.64 3.92 23.56
C ILE A 541 9.86 3.96 24.88
N ASP A 542 9.96 5.06 25.62
CA ASP A 542 9.11 5.27 26.80
C ASP A 542 7.64 5.36 26.37
N LYS A 543 6.78 4.53 26.97
CA LYS A 543 5.34 4.49 26.70
C LYS A 543 4.59 5.78 27.03
N ASN A 544 5.20 6.67 27.82
CA ASN A 544 4.64 7.97 28.19
C ASN A 544 5.13 9.12 27.28
N LEU A 545 5.99 8.80 26.31
CA LEU A 545 6.46 9.76 25.34
C LEU A 545 5.52 9.79 24.13
N PHE A 546 4.77 10.87 23.99
CA PHE A 546 3.74 11.01 22.96
C PHE A 546 4.12 12.05 21.90
N PRO A 547 3.83 11.78 20.59
CA PRO A 547 3.88 12.81 19.59
C PRO A 547 2.81 13.89 19.85
N ASN A 548 3.18 15.16 19.66
CA ASN A 548 2.32 16.30 19.93
C ASN A 548 1.45 16.64 18.71
N TYR A 549 0.38 15.88 18.51
CA TYR A 549 -0.68 16.25 17.57
C TYR A 549 -2.04 15.90 18.16
N SER A 550 -3.06 16.68 17.81
CA SER A 550 -4.44 16.40 18.17
C SER A 550 -5.19 15.93 16.94
N SER A 551 -5.74 14.72 16.97
CA SER A 551 -6.77 14.35 16.00
C SER A 551 -8.05 15.07 16.43
N ARG A 552 -8.40 16.13 15.72
CA ARG A 552 -9.73 16.75 15.87
C ARG A 552 -10.76 15.74 15.34
N ARG A 553 -11.38 14.98 16.23
CA ARG A 553 -12.56 14.18 15.94
C ARG A 553 -13.74 14.75 16.71
#